data_c275fcb8b550c738f11afeceeeeea715
#
_entry.id   c275fcb8b550c738f11afeceeeeea715
#
_cell.length_a   1.000
_cell.length_b   1.000
_cell.length_c   1.000
_cell.angle_alpha   90.00
_cell.angle_beta   90.00
_cell.angle_gamma   90.00
#
_symmetry.space_group_name_H-M   'P 1'
#
loop_
_entity.id
_entity.type
_entity.pdbx_description
1 polymer ?
#
loop_
_entity_poly.entity_id
_entity_poly.type
_entity_poly.pdbx_seq_one_letter_code
_entity_poly.pdbx_strand_id
1 'polypeptide(L)'
;AASPFIILSSYRSSLKIGQEMVLSAVTSDLSYPSFTSSASSIASVNVYGVITAKKAGTCKIKVKSGKSETYCQIQVVPTTISLNKTALSLEKQQTFQLTARTSNHSVPTYRSNKKSVALVSSTGLITALKPGSATITIKADQTEQHCQVTVVKPTITLSQTAASLFRGQNISLRASVSNKTVPTWSSSARSIAVVSDSGVVTAKKHGTATIAVKADGVI
;
A
#
# COMPACT_ATOMS: atom_id res chain seq x y z
N ALA A 1 45.86 -38.95 18.63
CA ALA A 1 45.97 -37.52 18.40
C ALA A 1 44.87 -36.81 19.15
N ALA A 2 45.14 -35.71 19.84
CA ALA A 2 44.12 -34.85 20.47
C ALA A 2 43.18 -34.28 19.39
N SER A 3 41.89 -34.19 19.69
CA SER A 3 40.92 -33.53 18.81
C SER A 3 41.23 -32.04 18.73
N PRO A 4 41.26 -31.42 17.54
CA PRO A 4 41.53 -30.00 17.42
C PRO A 4 40.43 -29.18 18.10
N PHE A 5 40.75 -28.03 18.69
CA PHE A 5 39.73 -27.06 19.10
C PHE A 5 39.42 -26.09 17.97
N ILE A 6 38.19 -25.58 17.94
CA ILE A 6 37.68 -24.67 16.93
C ILE A 6 37.28 -23.36 17.60
N ILE A 7 37.78 -22.23 17.10
CA ILE A 7 37.41 -20.89 17.54
C ILE A 7 36.66 -20.21 16.39
N LEU A 8 35.45 -19.67 16.69
CA LEU A 8 34.65 -18.95 15.73
C LEU A 8 34.75 -17.43 15.91
N SER A 9 34.63 -16.69 14.81
CA SER A 9 34.53 -15.23 14.85
C SER A 9 33.26 -14.75 15.55
N SER A 10 32.23 -15.59 15.60
CA SER A 10 30.99 -15.34 16.32
C SER A 10 30.29 -16.64 16.68
N TYR A 11 29.68 -16.71 17.86
CA TYR A 11 28.88 -17.85 18.32
C TYR A 11 27.36 -17.58 18.25
N ARG A 12 27.00 -16.30 18.00
CA ARG A 12 25.59 -15.87 17.84
C ARG A 12 25.53 -14.62 16.98
N SER A 13 24.63 -14.59 15.99
CA SER A 13 24.43 -13.42 15.13
C SER A 13 22.97 -13.27 14.76
N SER A 14 22.56 -12.02 14.52
CA SER A 14 21.23 -11.66 14.02
C SER A 14 21.38 -11.05 12.63
N LEU A 15 20.64 -11.58 11.64
CA LEU A 15 20.69 -11.16 10.25
C LEU A 15 19.30 -10.77 9.75
N LYS A 16 19.21 -9.80 8.86
CA LYS A 16 18.00 -9.50 8.10
C LYS A 16 17.90 -10.45 6.89
N ILE A 17 16.69 -10.69 6.41
CA ILE A 17 16.49 -11.48 5.17
C ILE A 17 17.27 -10.82 4.02
N GLY A 18 18.02 -11.64 3.26
CA GLY A 18 18.89 -11.20 2.18
C GLY A 18 20.31 -10.77 2.62
N GLN A 19 20.56 -10.63 3.91
CA GLN A 19 21.88 -10.26 4.43
C GLN A 19 22.83 -11.46 4.40
N GLU A 20 24.10 -11.18 4.12
CA GLU A 20 25.19 -12.15 4.20
C GLU A 20 26.15 -11.82 5.34
N MET A 21 26.80 -12.85 5.88
CA MET A 21 27.79 -12.77 6.92
C MET A 21 28.84 -13.86 6.71
N VAL A 22 30.10 -13.52 6.89
CA VAL A 22 31.20 -14.51 6.90
C VAL A 22 31.43 -14.98 8.33
N LEU A 23 31.26 -16.29 8.56
CA LEU A 23 31.65 -16.96 9.80
C LEU A 23 33.03 -17.54 9.63
N SER A 24 34.03 -16.89 10.20
CA SER A 24 35.40 -17.39 10.19
C SER A 24 35.60 -18.39 11.32
N ALA A 25 36.37 -19.46 11.03
CA ALA A 25 36.74 -20.48 12.01
C ALA A 25 38.22 -20.77 11.90
N VAL A 26 38.88 -20.82 13.07
CA VAL A 26 40.27 -21.20 13.19
C VAL A 26 40.35 -22.51 13.95
N THR A 27 41.08 -23.46 13.43
CA THR A 27 41.33 -24.78 14.04
C THR A 27 42.74 -24.85 14.56
N SER A 28 42.96 -25.52 15.70
CA SER A 28 44.30 -25.61 16.34
C SER A 28 45.33 -26.41 15.55
N ASP A 29 44.85 -27.24 14.60
CA ASP A 29 45.68 -28.04 13.70
C ASP A 29 45.79 -27.44 12.28
N LEU A 30 45.31 -26.21 12.09
CA LEU A 30 45.27 -25.49 10.83
C LEU A 30 44.49 -26.19 9.71
N SER A 31 43.65 -27.17 10.05
CA SER A 31 42.78 -27.85 9.08
C SER A 31 41.61 -26.95 8.65
N TYR A 32 41.12 -27.16 7.42
CA TYR A 32 39.95 -26.45 6.92
C TYR A 32 38.68 -27.08 7.54
N PRO A 33 37.88 -26.30 8.28
CA PRO A 33 36.64 -26.79 8.83
C PRO A 33 35.55 -26.88 7.77
N SER A 34 34.56 -27.75 8.00
CA SER A 34 33.34 -27.84 7.21
C SER A 34 32.20 -27.09 7.91
N PHE A 35 31.32 -26.49 7.11
CA PHE A 35 30.17 -25.73 7.58
C PHE A 35 28.86 -26.38 7.15
N THR A 36 27.89 -26.48 8.03
CA THR A 36 26.58 -27.08 7.73
C THR A 36 25.49 -26.32 8.48
N SER A 37 24.41 -25.95 7.79
CA SER A 37 23.24 -25.35 8.42
C SER A 37 22.24 -26.39 8.88
N SER A 38 21.70 -26.25 10.09
CA SER A 38 20.61 -27.08 10.61
C SER A 38 19.27 -26.82 9.90
N ALA A 39 19.13 -25.67 9.24
CA ALA A 39 17.94 -25.28 8.47
C ALA A 39 18.35 -24.33 7.33
N SER A 40 18.78 -24.90 6.20
CA SER A 40 19.24 -24.16 5.03
C SER A 40 18.17 -23.29 4.36
N SER A 41 16.90 -23.55 4.65
CA SER A 41 15.76 -22.68 4.25
C SER A 41 15.68 -21.38 5.06
N ILE A 42 16.22 -21.36 6.30
CA ILE A 42 16.29 -20.16 7.15
C ILE A 42 17.56 -19.41 6.83
N ALA A 43 18.73 -20.07 6.93
CA ALA A 43 20.01 -19.53 6.52
C ALA A 43 20.87 -20.67 5.95
N SER A 44 21.41 -20.48 4.76
CA SER A 44 22.38 -21.39 4.15
C SER A 44 23.81 -20.94 4.49
N VAL A 45 24.74 -21.87 4.40
CA VAL A 45 26.18 -21.59 4.53
C VAL A 45 26.92 -22.32 3.42
N ASN A 46 27.92 -21.67 2.84
CA ASN A 46 28.80 -22.27 1.83
C ASN A 46 30.08 -22.81 2.47
N VAL A 47 30.95 -23.43 1.64
CA VAL A 47 32.21 -24.03 2.08
C VAL A 47 33.23 -23.02 2.63
N TYR A 48 33.05 -21.73 2.33
CA TYR A 48 33.90 -20.63 2.81
C TYR A 48 33.37 -19.99 4.10
N GLY A 49 32.28 -20.52 4.67
CA GLY A 49 31.65 -19.96 5.86
C GLY A 49 30.79 -18.73 5.60
N VAL A 50 30.43 -18.43 4.34
CA VAL A 50 29.48 -17.35 4.01
C VAL A 50 28.07 -17.83 4.31
N ILE A 51 27.41 -17.18 5.25
CA ILE A 51 26.04 -17.43 5.67
C ILE A 51 25.14 -16.46 4.93
N THR A 52 24.08 -16.96 4.27
CA THR A 52 23.06 -16.16 3.58
C THR A 52 21.72 -16.35 4.27
N ALA A 53 21.15 -15.27 4.81
CA ALA A 53 19.83 -15.27 5.48
C ALA A 53 18.69 -15.27 4.45
N LYS A 54 17.77 -16.26 4.53
CA LYS A 54 16.71 -16.47 3.52
C LYS A 54 15.30 -16.28 4.05
N LYS A 55 15.03 -16.71 5.27
CA LYS A 55 13.71 -16.73 5.87
C LYS A 55 13.80 -16.43 7.36
N ALA A 56 12.83 -15.69 7.90
CA ALA A 56 12.75 -15.43 9.33
C ALA A 56 12.69 -16.73 10.14
N GLY A 57 13.46 -16.80 11.23
CA GLY A 57 13.59 -17.96 12.08
C GLY A 57 14.96 -18.07 12.71
N THR A 58 15.24 -19.20 13.34
CA THR A 58 16.53 -19.52 13.96
C THR A 58 17.10 -20.80 13.40
N CYS A 59 18.39 -20.84 13.23
CA CYS A 59 19.13 -22.05 12.88
C CYS A 59 20.49 -22.06 13.55
N LYS A 60 21.18 -23.20 13.51
CA LYS A 60 22.57 -23.35 13.96
C LYS A 60 23.44 -23.68 12.78
N ILE A 61 24.56 -22.98 12.66
CA ILE A 61 25.62 -23.36 11.74
C ILE A 61 26.60 -24.21 12.52
N LYS A 62 26.66 -25.47 12.15
CA LYS A 62 27.66 -26.41 12.68
C LYS A 62 28.98 -26.21 11.94
N VAL A 63 30.06 -26.10 12.69
CA VAL A 63 31.44 -26.05 12.19
C VAL A 63 32.15 -27.25 12.73
N LYS A 64 32.70 -28.08 11.85
CA LYS A 64 33.32 -29.36 12.19
C LYS A 64 34.74 -29.46 11.61
N SER A 65 35.67 -29.90 12.42
CA SER A 65 37.01 -30.28 12.02
C SER A 65 37.42 -31.58 12.73
N GLY A 66 37.72 -32.64 11.97
CA GLY A 66 37.98 -33.97 12.51
C GLY A 66 36.81 -34.48 13.38
N LYS A 67 37.08 -34.74 14.67
CA LYS A 67 36.09 -35.17 15.65
C LYS A 67 35.50 -34.02 16.46
N SER A 68 36.02 -32.80 16.32
CA SER A 68 35.53 -31.61 17.04
C SER A 68 34.46 -30.89 16.26
N GLU A 69 33.46 -30.40 16.98
CA GLU A 69 32.38 -29.58 16.41
C GLU A 69 32.02 -28.44 17.36
N THR A 70 31.60 -27.32 16.79
CA THR A 70 31.03 -26.16 17.50
C THR A 70 29.95 -25.53 16.68
N TYR A 71 29.23 -24.58 17.23
CA TYR A 71 28.00 -24.02 16.62
C TYR A 71 27.98 -22.51 16.72
N CYS A 72 27.50 -21.86 15.64
CA CYS A 72 27.06 -20.47 15.66
C CYS A 72 25.53 -20.44 15.53
N GLN A 73 24.86 -19.79 16.47
CA GLN A 73 23.41 -19.60 16.41
C GLN A 73 23.09 -18.39 15.54
N ILE A 74 22.28 -18.59 14.52
CA ILE A 74 21.81 -17.53 13.63
C ILE A 74 20.33 -17.28 13.88
N GLN A 75 19.99 -16.01 14.11
CA GLN A 75 18.61 -15.51 14.13
C GLN A 75 18.39 -14.66 12.88
N VAL A 76 17.50 -15.10 12.01
CA VAL A 76 17.04 -14.27 10.89
C VAL A 76 15.79 -13.54 11.32
N VAL A 77 15.87 -12.20 11.40
CA VAL A 77 14.74 -11.36 11.83
C VAL A 77 13.77 -11.14 10.68
N PRO A 78 12.44 -11.11 10.97
CA PRO A 78 11.45 -10.83 9.94
C PRO A 78 11.60 -9.41 9.39
N THR A 79 11.28 -9.25 8.11
CA THR A 79 11.18 -7.93 7.48
C THR A 79 10.01 -7.18 8.08
N THR A 80 10.19 -5.91 8.41
CA THR A 80 9.10 -5.00 8.79
C THR A 80 8.80 -4.02 7.67
N ILE A 81 7.54 -3.64 7.54
CA ILE A 81 7.06 -2.67 6.55
C ILE A 81 6.45 -1.49 7.29
N SER A 82 6.91 -0.28 7.00
CA SER A 82 6.29 0.96 7.46
C SER A 82 5.67 1.70 6.28
N LEU A 83 4.45 2.22 6.46
CA LEU A 83 3.69 2.95 5.46
C LEU A 83 3.58 4.43 5.84
N ASN A 84 3.57 5.32 4.84
CA ASN A 84 3.27 6.73 5.05
C ASN A 84 1.80 6.99 5.39
N LYS A 85 0.88 6.06 5.02
CA LYS A 85 -0.54 6.09 5.37
C LYS A 85 -1.10 4.68 5.47
N THR A 86 -1.98 4.45 6.45
CA THR A 86 -2.71 3.19 6.65
C THR A 86 -4.19 3.30 6.30
N ALA A 87 -4.69 4.53 6.15
CA ALA A 87 -6.05 4.81 5.70
C ALA A 87 -6.09 6.10 4.87
N LEU A 88 -6.89 6.10 3.81
CA LEU A 88 -7.06 7.19 2.85
C LEU A 88 -8.54 7.39 2.54
N SER A 89 -8.94 8.64 2.36
CA SER A 89 -10.22 9.02 1.75
C SER A 89 -9.93 9.83 0.49
N LEU A 90 -10.39 9.37 -0.66
CA LEU A 90 -10.16 9.97 -1.96
C LEU A 90 -11.49 10.14 -2.68
N GLU A 91 -11.61 11.19 -3.49
CA GLU A 91 -12.67 11.30 -4.47
C GLU A 91 -12.26 10.65 -5.79
N LYS A 92 -13.23 10.34 -6.63
CA LYS A 92 -12.99 9.77 -7.96
C LYS A 92 -11.95 10.58 -8.75
N GLN A 93 -11.03 9.89 -9.41
CA GLN A 93 -9.87 10.40 -10.18
C GLN A 93 -8.75 11.01 -9.31
N GLN A 94 -8.91 11.15 -8.02
CA GLN A 94 -7.79 11.52 -7.16
C GLN A 94 -6.78 10.39 -7.07
N THR A 95 -5.52 10.78 -6.89
CA THR A 95 -4.40 9.87 -6.73
C THR A 95 -3.67 10.13 -5.41
N PHE A 96 -3.02 9.10 -4.89
CA PHE A 96 -2.17 9.19 -3.71
C PHE A 96 -0.96 8.27 -3.86
N GLN A 97 0.24 8.80 -3.58
CA GLN A 97 1.45 7.99 -3.55
C GLN A 97 1.59 7.31 -2.19
N LEU A 98 1.25 6.02 -2.13
CA LEU A 98 1.53 5.17 -0.97
C LEU A 98 3.00 4.74 -1.02
N THR A 99 3.74 5.10 0.02
CA THR A 99 5.15 4.74 0.15
C THR A 99 5.32 3.71 1.26
N ALA A 100 5.98 2.62 0.94
CA ALA A 100 6.35 1.58 1.88
C ALA A 100 7.88 1.50 2.01
N ARG A 101 8.37 1.41 3.25
CA ARG A 101 9.78 1.20 3.57
C ARG A 101 9.93 -0.14 4.27
N THR A 102 10.86 -0.95 3.82
CA THR A 102 11.18 -2.25 4.39
C THR A 102 12.47 -2.19 5.20
N SER A 103 12.55 -2.94 6.30
CA SER A 103 13.71 -2.92 7.20
C SER A 103 14.99 -3.49 6.56
N ASN A 104 14.85 -4.31 5.53
CA ASN A 104 15.97 -4.93 4.79
C ASN A 104 16.17 -4.34 3.38
N HIS A 105 15.49 -3.22 3.05
CA HIS A 105 15.54 -2.57 1.74
C HIS A 105 15.01 -3.41 0.57
N SER A 106 14.29 -4.51 0.83
CA SER A 106 13.60 -5.25 -0.22
C SER A 106 12.49 -4.41 -0.86
N VAL A 107 12.25 -4.61 -2.15
CA VAL A 107 11.23 -3.88 -2.90
C VAL A 107 9.86 -4.50 -2.59
N PRO A 108 8.92 -3.72 -2.02
CA PRO A 108 7.58 -4.22 -1.73
C PRO A 108 6.72 -4.34 -2.99
N THR A 109 5.75 -5.23 -2.96
CA THR A 109 4.71 -5.36 -3.97
C THR A 109 3.38 -4.80 -3.44
N TYR A 110 2.55 -4.28 -4.35
CA TYR A 110 1.28 -3.64 -4.03
C TYR A 110 0.13 -4.34 -4.77
N ARG A 111 -0.97 -4.58 -4.07
CA ARG A 111 -2.17 -5.21 -4.64
C ARG A 111 -3.43 -4.61 -4.08
N SER A 112 -4.40 -4.27 -4.93
CA SER A 112 -5.76 -3.90 -4.53
C SER A 112 -6.67 -5.13 -4.54
N ASN A 113 -7.48 -5.30 -3.51
CA ASN A 113 -8.52 -6.34 -3.45
C ASN A 113 -9.76 -6.00 -4.28
N LYS A 114 -9.96 -4.68 -4.63
CA LYS A 114 -11.06 -4.19 -5.46
C LYS A 114 -10.56 -3.17 -6.48
N LYS A 115 -10.02 -3.65 -7.58
CA LYS A 115 -9.46 -2.81 -8.66
C LYS A 115 -10.50 -1.88 -9.30
N SER A 116 -11.80 -2.22 -9.23
CA SER A 116 -12.89 -1.36 -9.71
C SER A 116 -13.13 -0.14 -8.83
N VAL A 117 -12.72 -0.16 -7.57
CA VAL A 117 -12.83 0.95 -6.61
C VAL A 117 -11.55 1.77 -6.62
N ALA A 118 -10.41 1.11 -6.43
CA ALA A 118 -9.10 1.76 -6.41
C ALA A 118 -8.04 0.85 -7.04
N LEU A 119 -7.30 1.40 -7.99
CA LEU A 119 -6.11 0.76 -8.57
C LEU A 119 -4.87 1.14 -7.74
N VAL A 120 -3.86 0.29 -7.80
CA VAL A 120 -2.52 0.61 -7.32
C VAL A 120 -1.50 0.15 -8.35
N SER A 121 -0.51 0.99 -8.63
CA SER A 121 0.61 0.66 -9.52
C SER A 121 1.66 -0.19 -8.79
N SER A 122 2.62 -0.74 -9.53
CA SER A 122 3.78 -1.43 -8.98
C SER A 122 4.67 -0.53 -8.10
N THR A 123 4.57 0.79 -8.25
CA THR A 123 5.30 1.79 -7.47
C THR A 123 4.51 2.36 -6.29
N GLY A 124 3.27 1.88 -6.06
CA GLY A 124 2.42 2.31 -4.95
C GLY A 124 1.53 3.53 -5.25
N LEU A 125 1.43 3.98 -6.52
CA LEU A 125 0.50 5.04 -6.87
C LEU A 125 -0.93 4.50 -6.87
N ILE A 126 -1.76 4.99 -5.97
CA ILE A 126 -3.18 4.66 -5.84
C ILE A 126 -3.99 5.62 -6.70
N THR A 127 -4.96 5.10 -7.47
CA THR A 127 -5.91 5.88 -8.27
C THR A 127 -7.34 5.48 -7.88
N ALA A 128 -8.12 6.45 -7.42
CA ALA A 128 -9.52 6.26 -7.06
C ALA A 128 -10.42 6.24 -8.31
N LEU A 129 -11.22 5.18 -8.50
CA LEU A 129 -12.04 5.00 -9.70
C LEU A 129 -13.54 5.13 -9.45
N LYS A 130 -14.05 4.49 -8.40
CA LYS A 130 -15.50 4.40 -8.13
C LYS A 130 -15.75 4.45 -6.62
N PRO A 131 -16.79 5.14 -6.15
CA PRO A 131 -17.16 5.15 -4.74
C PRO A 131 -17.28 3.74 -4.15
N GLY A 132 -16.71 3.56 -2.95
CA GLY A 132 -16.65 2.29 -2.25
C GLY A 132 -15.37 2.17 -1.42
N SER A 133 -15.11 0.98 -0.88
CA SER A 133 -13.90 0.70 -0.10
C SER A 133 -13.05 -0.38 -0.76
N ALA A 134 -11.76 -0.20 -0.73
CA ALA A 134 -10.76 -1.16 -1.17
C ALA A 134 -9.61 -1.23 -0.15
N THR A 135 -8.99 -2.39 -0.04
CA THR A 135 -7.78 -2.59 0.76
C THR A 135 -6.60 -2.78 -0.19
N ILE A 136 -5.57 -1.97 0.01
CA ILE A 136 -4.29 -2.15 -0.66
C ILE A 136 -3.42 -2.99 0.27
N THR A 137 -3.01 -4.16 -0.20
CA THR A 137 -2.05 -5.03 0.49
C THR A 137 -0.65 -4.75 -0.03
N ILE A 138 0.26 -4.51 0.88
CA ILE A 138 1.68 -4.29 0.63
C ILE A 138 2.43 -5.49 1.19
N LYS A 139 3.20 -6.17 0.36
CA LYS A 139 3.93 -7.38 0.75
C LYS A 139 5.41 -7.25 0.46
N ALA A 140 6.22 -7.63 1.44
CA ALA A 140 7.67 -7.78 1.30
C ALA A 140 8.12 -9.03 2.05
N ASP A 141 8.85 -9.92 1.37
CA ASP A 141 9.23 -11.24 1.88
C ASP A 141 7.98 -12.02 2.36
N GLN A 142 7.85 -12.23 3.66
CA GLN A 142 6.75 -12.96 4.30
C GLN A 142 5.85 -12.04 5.15
N THR A 143 6.08 -10.73 5.09
CA THR A 143 5.35 -9.73 5.86
C THR A 143 4.38 -8.96 4.97
N GLU A 144 3.19 -8.69 5.49
CA GLU A 144 2.16 -7.91 4.82
C GLU A 144 1.72 -6.73 5.70
N GLN A 145 1.42 -5.62 5.06
CA GLN A 145 0.75 -4.46 5.63
C GLN A 145 -0.42 -4.03 4.75
N HIS A 146 -1.35 -3.30 5.33
CA HIS A 146 -2.58 -2.91 4.64
C HIS A 146 -2.81 -1.41 4.73
N CYS A 147 -3.29 -0.82 3.62
CA CYS A 147 -3.81 0.53 3.58
C CYS A 147 -5.28 0.49 3.15
N GLN A 148 -6.16 1.04 3.98
CA GLN A 148 -7.58 1.11 3.70
C GLN A 148 -7.87 2.33 2.83
N VAL A 149 -8.49 2.14 1.68
CA VAL A 149 -8.87 3.22 0.76
C VAL A 149 -10.38 3.32 0.68
N THR A 150 -10.93 4.47 1.05
CA THR A 150 -12.33 4.79 0.86
C THR A 150 -12.46 5.81 -0.27
N VAL A 151 -13.14 5.45 -1.34
CA VAL A 151 -13.48 6.38 -2.41
C VAL A 151 -14.87 6.93 -2.11
N VAL A 152 -14.92 8.24 -1.83
CA VAL A 152 -16.14 8.94 -1.45
C VAL A 152 -16.83 9.52 -2.67
N LYS A 153 -18.16 9.74 -2.56
CA LYS A 153 -18.93 10.50 -3.54
C LYS A 153 -18.58 11.98 -3.42
N PRO A 154 -18.63 12.75 -4.52
CA PRO A 154 -18.42 14.18 -4.44
C PRO A 154 -19.55 14.87 -3.68
N THR A 155 -19.26 16.05 -3.16
CA THR A 155 -20.25 16.97 -2.61
C THR A 155 -20.62 18.02 -3.65
N ILE A 156 -21.90 18.40 -3.69
CA ILE A 156 -22.43 19.46 -4.56
C ILE A 156 -22.89 20.61 -3.67
N THR A 157 -22.41 21.81 -3.96
CA THR A 157 -22.85 23.04 -3.29
C THR A 157 -23.47 23.96 -4.31
N LEU A 158 -24.70 24.46 -4.03
CA LEU A 158 -25.41 25.40 -4.87
C LEU A 158 -25.23 26.83 -4.35
N SER A 159 -25.16 27.80 -5.27
CA SER A 159 -25.14 29.22 -4.92
C SER A 159 -26.43 29.65 -4.23
N GLN A 160 -27.53 28.96 -4.50
CA GLN A 160 -28.88 29.27 -3.96
C GLN A 160 -29.77 28.04 -4.01
N THR A 161 -30.55 27.82 -2.97
CA THR A 161 -31.46 26.65 -2.83
C THR A 161 -32.93 26.96 -3.09
N ALA A 162 -33.31 28.24 -3.16
CA ALA A 162 -34.64 28.66 -3.48
C ALA A 162 -34.63 30.03 -4.18
N ALA A 163 -35.55 30.27 -5.09
CA ALA A 163 -35.76 31.53 -5.77
C ALA A 163 -37.21 31.72 -6.14
N SER A 164 -37.69 32.99 -6.10
CA SER A 164 -39.00 33.40 -6.64
C SER A 164 -38.75 34.27 -7.88
N LEU A 165 -39.38 33.90 -8.98
CA LEU A 165 -39.25 34.58 -10.26
C LEU A 165 -40.60 34.96 -10.84
N PHE A 166 -40.71 36.12 -11.44
CA PHE A 166 -41.83 36.45 -12.31
C PHE A 166 -41.70 35.75 -13.65
N ARG A 167 -42.85 35.51 -14.31
CA ARG A 167 -42.84 34.93 -15.66
C ARG A 167 -41.93 35.71 -16.62
N GLY A 168 -41.08 34.97 -17.32
CA GLY A 168 -40.08 35.52 -18.26
C GLY A 168 -38.75 35.92 -17.59
N GLN A 169 -38.67 36.02 -16.28
CA GLN A 169 -37.43 36.25 -15.58
C GLN A 169 -36.54 35.01 -15.59
N ASN A 170 -35.25 35.24 -15.46
CA ASN A 170 -34.25 34.19 -15.31
C ASN A 170 -33.27 34.49 -14.17
N ILE A 171 -32.65 33.42 -13.63
CA ILE A 171 -31.62 33.48 -12.63
C ILE A 171 -30.51 32.46 -12.98
N SER A 172 -29.29 32.81 -12.74
CA SER A 172 -28.12 31.90 -12.92
C SER A 172 -27.83 31.20 -11.61
N LEU A 173 -28.03 29.89 -11.55
CA LEU A 173 -27.55 29.04 -10.48
C LEU A 173 -26.16 28.57 -10.78
N ARG A 174 -25.30 28.52 -9.76
CA ARG A 174 -23.97 27.95 -9.83
C ARG A 174 -23.89 26.73 -8.95
N ALA A 175 -23.33 25.64 -9.47
CA ALA A 175 -23.02 24.45 -8.71
C ALA A 175 -21.51 24.26 -8.66
N SER A 176 -20.98 24.06 -7.45
CA SER A 176 -19.60 23.66 -7.20
C SER A 176 -19.59 22.19 -6.82
N VAL A 177 -18.81 21.39 -7.54
CA VAL A 177 -18.64 19.96 -7.27
C VAL A 177 -17.22 19.74 -6.77
N SER A 178 -17.06 19.06 -5.63
CA SER A 178 -15.75 18.91 -4.95
C SER A 178 -14.67 18.28 -5.83
N ASN A 179 -15.06 17.32 -6.68
CA ASN A 179 -14.14 16.64 -7.63
C ASN A 179 -14.04 17.33 -9.00
N LYS A 180 -14.60 18.55 -9.15
CA LYS A 180 -14.60 19.36 -10.39
C LYS A 180 -15.30 18.71 -11.59
N THR A 181 -16.11 17.65 -11.37
CA THR A 181 -16.96 17.09 -12.43
C THR A 181 -17.99 18.12 -12.86
N VAL A 182 -18.19 18.27 -14.18
CA VAL A 182 -19.20 19.16 -14.72
C VAL A 182 -20.59 18.62 -14.37
N PRO A 183 -21.43 19.39 -13.66
CA PRO A 183 -22.75 18.94 -13.27
C PRO A 183 -23.74 19.01 -14.44
N THR A 184 -24.77 18.18 -14.38
CA THR A 184 -25.94 18.24 -15.26
C THR A 184 -27.13 18.79 -14.51
N TRP A 185 -27.99 19.55 -15.22
CA TRP A 185 -29.15 20.23 -14.68
C TRP A 185 -30.44 19.65 -15.20
N SER A 186 -31.47 19.61 -14.39
CA SER A 186 -32.81 19.18 -14.80
C SER A 186 -33.90 19.94 -14.04
N SER A 187 -35.06 20.05 -14.65
CA SER A 187 -36.27 20.61 -14.01
C SER A 187 -37.34 19.56 -13.90
N SER A 188 -37.99 19.48 -12.74
CA SER A 188 -39.14 18.60 -12.47
C SER A 188 -40.40 18.98 -13.24
N ALA A 189 -40.50 20.26 -13.67
CA ALA A 189 -41.63 20.77 -14.40
C ALA A 189 -41.22 21.81 -15.46
N ARG A 190 -40.82 21.34 -16.62
CA ARG A 190 -40.33 22.19 -17.73
C ARG A 190 -41.38 23.18 -18.28
N SER A 191 -42.64 22.92 -18.06
CA SER A 191 -43.74 23.85 -18.37
C SER A 191 -43.79 25.07 -17.45
N ILE A 192 -43.28 24.94 -16.21
CA ILE A 192 -43.20 25.99 -15.19
C ILE A 192 -41.85 26.71 -15.27
N ALA A 193 -40.76 25.96 -15.22
CA ALA A 193 -39.42 26.50 -15.31
C ALA A 193 -38.50 25.54 -16.08
N VAL A 194 -37.64 26.09 -16.92
CA VAL A 194 -36.56 25.36 -17.60
C VAL A 194 -35.20 25.77 -17.03
N VAL A 195 -34.22 24.87 -17.16
CA VAL A 195 -32.85 25.15 -16.80
C VAL A 195 -31.95 24.77 -17.98
N SER A 196 -30.98 25.62 -18.29
CA SER A 196 -29.92 25.35 -19.30
C SER A 196 -28.82 24.50 -18.73
N ASP A 197 -27.94 23.97 -19.59
CA ASP A 197 -26.74 23.22 -19.19
C ASP A 197 -25.75 24.09 -18.40
N SER A 198 -25.82 25.42 -18.55
CA SER A 198 -25.04 26.41 -17.78
C SER A 198 -25.68 26.83 -16.45
N GLY A 199 -26.84 26.24 -16.07
CA GLY A 199 -27.51 26.54 -14.82
C GLY A 199 -28.43 27.79 -14.84
N VAL A 200 -28.77 28.31 -16.02
CA VAL A 200 -29.72 29.43 -16.14
C VAL A 200 -31.11 28.89 -16.09
N VAL A 201 -31.86 29.28 -15.05
CA VAL A 201 -33.27 28.94 -14.83
C VAL A 201 -34.15 30.05 -15.40
N THR A 202 -35.12 29.71 -16.24
CA THR A 202 -36.10 30.64 -16.83
C THR A 202 -37.54 30.26 -16.43
N ALA A 203 -38.26 31.18 -15.81
CA ALA A 203 -39.63 30.99 -15.43
C ALA A 203 -40.59 31.15 -16.63
N LYS A 204 -41.44 30.14 -16.90
CA LYS A 204 -42.39 30.11 -18.03
C LYS A 204 -43.83 30.30 -17.61
N LYS A 205 -44.24 29.68 -16.54
CA LYS A 205 -45.61 29.73 -16.01
C LYS A 205 -45.63 29.87 -14.50
N HIS A 206 -46.70 30.33 -13.97
CA HIS A 206 -47.03 30.27 -12.53
C HIS A 206 -47.02 28.80 -12.05
N GLY A 207 -46.42 28.56 -10.90
CA GLY A 207 -46.29 27.26 -10.26
C GLY A 207 -44.96 27.07 -9.59
N THR A 208 -44.67 25.84 -9.13
CA THR A 208 -43.43 25.46 -8.48
C THR A 208 -42.72 24.38 -9.31
N ALA A 209 -41.43 24.53 -9.48
CA ALA A 209 -40.56 23.52 -10.10
C ALA A 209 -39.31 23.33 -9.25
N THR A 210 -38.87 22.10 -9.13
CA THR A 210 -37.58 21.78 -8.52
C THR A 210 -36.51 21.68 -9.59
N ILE A 211 -35.43 22.44 -9.42
CA ILE A 211 -34.24 22.33 -10.28
C ILE A 211 -33.26 21.40 -9.57
N ALA A 212 -32.95 20.29 -10.21
CA ALA A 212 -31.99 19.33 -9.70
C ALA A 212 -30.67 19.45 -10.45
N VAL A 213 -29.57 19.30 -9.70
CA VAL A 213 -28.20 19.24 -10.23
C VAL A 213 -27.60 17.89 -9.87
N LYS A 214 -26.95 17.23 -10.84
CA LYS A 214 -26.39 15.90 -10.67
C LYS A 214 -24.94 15.86 -11.14
N ALA A 215 -24.08 15.23 -10.32
CA ALA A 215 -22.70 14.96 -10.66
C ALA A 215 -22.25 13.62 -10.04
N ASP A 216 -21.62 12.73 -10.83
CA ASP A 216 -21.10 11.42 -10.39
C ASP A 216 -22.07 10.60 -9.50
N GLY A 217 -23.36 10.60 -9.84
CA GLY A 217 -24.39 9.85 -9.11
C GLY A 217 -24.87 10.50 -7.81
N VAL A 218 -24.49 11.76 -7.54
CA VAL A 218 -25.04 12.62 -6.47
C VAL A 218 -26.01 13.63 -7.08
N ILE A 219 -27.12 13.88 -6.38
CA ILE A 219 -28.16 14.86 -6.76
C ILE A 219 -28.31 15.83 -5.62
#